data_192b1c7898565691686afc9c280b5a55
#
_entry.id   192b1c7898565691686afc9c280b5a55
#
_cell.length_a   1.000
_cell.length_b   1.000
_cell.length_c   1.000
_cell.angle_alpha   90.00
_cell.angle_beta   90.00
_cell.angle_gamma   90.00
#
_symmetry.space_group_name_H-M   'P 1'
#
loop_
_entity.id
_entity.type
_entity.pdbx_description
1 polymer ?
#
loop_
_entity_poly.entity_id
_entity_poly.type
_entity_poly.pdbx_seq_one_letter_code
_entity_poly.pdbx_strand_id
1 'polypeptide(L)'
;IKQFELVDCLSDFDKIISVAKMKTHVFMGVTGAVKNLFGCIVGTDKARFHLRMQKHIDFAHVMVDLYQTIKPTLNIIDGITAMEGQGPMSGDVVDAKIIIASSDGFAADLIMADKMGFDAEAMPIAAAGIEEKRIVHLKDIKVVGDGKDEQFHFVKPHTYKSMQDTYLPKFILKLGQNQLTSKPVINKNCVAC
;
A
#
# COMPACT_ATOMS: atom_id res chain seq x y z
N ILE A 1 -4.55 -2.15 15.41
CA ILE A 1 -3.35 -2.15 16.30
C ILE A 1 -3.57 -1.18 17.43
N LYS A 2 -3.07 -1.51 18.65
CA LYS A 2 -3.33 -0.67 19.84
C LYS A 2 -2.36 0.53 19.97
N GLN A 3 -1.19 0.47 19.34
CA GLN A 3 -0.15 1.50 19.51
C GLN A 3 0.84 1.50 18.34
N PHE A 4 1.23 2.69 17.88
CA PHE A 4 2.32 2.93 16.95
C PHE A 4 3.40 3.77 17.61
N GLU A 5 4.66 3.46 17.35
CA GLU A 5 5.78 4.35 17.64
C GLU A 5 6.05 5.18 16.38
N LEU A 6 5.68 6.45 16.43
CA LEU A 6 5.82 7.39 15.31
C LEU A 6 6.99 8.35 15.57
N VAL A 7 7.50 8.93 14.50
CA VAL A 7 8.52 9.99 14.61
C VAL A 7 7.95 11.17 15.41
N ASP A 8 8.71 11.64 16.39
CA ASP A 8 8.26 12.65 17.36
C ASP A 8 7.85 13.98 16.70
N CYS A 9 8.56 14.37 15.62
CA CYS A 9 8.30 15.64 14.93
C CYS A 9 6.88 15.77 14.34
N LEU A 10 6.09 14.68 14.24
CA LEU A 10 4.70 14.79 13.78
C LEU A 10 3.83 15.61 14.74
N SER A 11 4.17 15.66 16.03
CA SER A 11 3.45 16.44 17.04
C SER A 11 3.78 17.94 17.00
N ASP A 12 4.83 18.34 16.28
CA ASP A 12 5.30 19.71 16.23
C ASP A 12 4.54 20.55 15.17
N PHE A 13 3.68 19.89 14.37
CA PHE A 13 2.98 20.54 13.24
C PHE A 13 1.47 20.44 13.38
N ASP A 14 0.79 21.55 13.02
CA ASP A 14 -0.68 21.61 13.00
C ASP A 14 -1.30 20.82 11.85
N LYS A 15 -0.56 20.62 10.75
CA LYS A 15 -1.03 19.97 9.53
C LYS A 15 0.07 19.13 8.90
N ILE A 16 -0.34 17.99 8.35
CA ILE A 16 0.53 17.07 7.63
C ILE A 16 0.06 17.00 6.18
N ILE A 17 1.00 17.14 5.24
CA ILE A 17 0.78 16.90 3.82
C ILE A 17 1.58 15.64 3.45
N SER A 18 0.89 14.61 2.98
CA SER A 18 1.53 13.40 2.47
C SER A 18 1.82 13.55 0.98
N VAL A 19 3.09 13.47 0.57
CA VAL A 19 3.49 13.48 -0.83
C VAL A 19 4.08 12.11 -1.18
N ALA A 20 3.37 11.33 -1.97
CA ALA A 20 3.71 9.96 -2.32
C ALA A 20 4.07 9.83 -3.79
N LYS A 21 4.88 8.84 -4.14
CA LYS A 21 5.16 8.45 -5.53
C LYS A 21 4.18 7.37 -5.98
N MET A 22 3.58 7.55 -7.17
CA MET A 22 2.75 6.52 -7.84
C MET A 22 3.63 5.33 -8.23
N LYS A 23 3.39 4.15 -7.63
CA LYS A 23 4.16 2.95 -7.98
C LYS A 23 3.46 1.65 -7.61
N THR A 24 3.81 0.58 -8.34
CA THR A 24 3.47 -0.80 -8.01
C THR A 24 4.20 -1.28 -6.75
N HIS A 25 3.72 -2.37 -6.17
CA HIS A 25 4.32 -2.97 -4.99
C HIS A 25 4.04 -4.48 -4.94
N VAL A 26 5.09 -5.30 -4.86
CA VAL A 26 4.99 -6.78 -4.85
C VAL A 26 4.16 -7.33 -3.68
N PHE A 27 4.04 -6.61 -2.57
CA PHE A 27 3.29 -7.06 -1.39
C PHE A 27 1.90 -6.42 -1.26
N MET A 28 1.69 -5.21 -1.79
CA MET A 28 0.43 -4.46 -1.61
C MET A 28 -0.28 -4.09 -2.91
N GLY A 29 0.20 -4.59 -4.05
CA GLY A 29 -0.27 -4.25 -5.39
C GLY A 29 0.21 -2.88 -5.84
N VAL A 30 -0.23 -1.84 -5.15
CA VAL A 30 0.18 -0.45 -5.37
C VAL A 30 0.60 0.22 -4.06
N THR A 31 1.29 1.34 -4.17
CA THR A 31 1.64 2.21 -3.04
C THR A 31 1.47 3.67 -3.46
N GLY A 32 0.69 4.38 -2.67
CA GLY A 32 0.36 5.79 -2.82
C GLY A 32 0.32 6.48 -1.46
N ALA A 33 -0.72 7.27 -1.23
CA ALA A 33 -0.87 8.15 -0.07
C ALA A 33 -0.88 7.42 1.27
N VAL A 34 -1.69 6.35 1.39
CA VAL A 34 -1.87 5.62 2.65
C VAL A 34 -0.59 4.92 3.08
N LYS A 35 0.00 4.12 2.18
CA LYS A 35 1.22 3.38 2.51
C LYS A 35 2.44 4.28 2.70
N ASN A 36 2.45 5.49 2.13
CA ASN A 36 3.53 6.46 2.34
C ASN A 36 3.76 6.77 3.82
N LEU A 37 2.69 6.80 4.61
CA LEU A 37 2.75 7.08 6.05
C LEU A 37 3.47 5.99 6.86
N PHE A 38 3.67 4.81 6.29
CA PHE A 38 4.52 3.79 6.91
C PHE A 38 5.96 4.28 7.12
N GLY A 39 6.37 5.31 6.37
CA GLY A 39 7.60 6.05 6.58
C GLY A 39 7.71 6.71 7.96
N CYS A 40 6.59 7.06 8.59
CA CYS A 40 6.54 7.72 9.90
C CYS A 40 6.73 6.76 11.08
N ILE A 41 6.75 5.46 10.86
CA ILE A 41 7.05 4.48 11.91
C ILE A 41 8.55 4.47 12.20
N VAL A 42 8.91 4.47 13.50
CA VAL A 42 10.30 4.62 13.94
C VAL A 42 11.10 3.32 13.78
N GLY A 43 12.32 3.46 13.32
CA GLY A 43 13.43 2.51 13.44
C GLY A 43 13.11 1.08 13.00
N THR A 44 13.40 0.12 13.87
CA THR A 44 13.29 -1.32 13.61
C THR A 44 11.84 -1.82 13.56
N ASP A 45 10.87 -1.03 14.01
CA ASP A 45 9.46 -1.43 14.00
C ASP A 45 8.91 -1.65 12.60
N LYS A 46 9.42 -0.95 11.58
CA LYS A 46 9.10 -1.25 10.19
C LYS A 46 9.39 -2.71 9.83
N ALA A 47 10.57 -3.20 10.17
CA ALA A 47 10.96 -4.59 9.93
C ALA A 47 10.11 -5.57 10.77
N ARG A 48 9.81 -5.22 12.03
CA ARG A 48 8.94 -6.02 12.92
C ARG A 48 7.53 -6.18 12.36
N PHE A 49 6.93 -5.13 11.79
CA PHE A 49 5.62 -5.20 11.16
C PHE A 49 5.65 -6.14 9.94
N HIS A 50 6.64 -6.04 9.06
CA HIS A 50 6.78 -6.97 7.93
C HIS A 50 6.98 -8.42 8.37
N LEU A 51 7.74 -8.67 9.42
CA LEU A 51 7.98 -10.03 9.95
C LEU A 51 6.73 -10.61 10.62
N ARG A 52 5.96 -9.80 11.32
CA ARG A 52 4.75 -10.24 12.05
C ARG A 52 3.53 -10.37 11.17
N MET A 53 3.38 -9.46 10.19
CA MET A 53 2.22 -9.38 9.30
C MET A 53 2.56 -9.96 7.93
N GLN A 54 2.70 -11.30 7.86
CA GLN A 54 3.09 -12.01 6.63
C GLN A 54 1.94 -12.09 5.61
N LYS A 55 0.69 -11.88 6.03
CA LYS A 55 -0.47 -11.84 5.14
C LYS A 55 -0.71 -10.41 4.67
N HIS A 56 -1.01 -10.27 3.39
CA HIS A 56 -1.32 -8.97 2.78
C HIS A 56 -2.41 -8.22 3.54
N ILE A 57 -3.49 -8.92 3.90
CA ILE A 57 -4.65 -8.31 4.57
C ILE A 57 -4.32 -7.86 6.00
N ASP A 58 -3.54 -8.63 6.77
CA ASP A 58 -3.16 -8.26 8.12
C ASP A 58 -2.28 -6.99 8.11
N PHE A 59 -1.36 -6.89 7.15
CA PHE A 59 -0.55 -5.68 6.96
C PHE A 59 -1.39 -4.50 6.45
N ALA A 60 -2.40 -4.76 5.62
CA ALA A 60 -3.31 -3.75 5.12
C ALA A 60 -4.11 -3.10 6.26
N HIS A 61 -4.63 -3.88 7.21
CA HIS A 61 -5.30 -3.34 8.40
C HIS A 61 -4.37 -2.43 9.23
N VAL A 62 -3.07 -2.78 9.33
CA VAL A 62 -2.07 -1.90 9.96
C VAL A 62 -1.98 -0.56 9.22
N MET A 63 -1.98 -0.57 7.89
CA MET A 63 -1.92 0.67 7.09
C MET A 63 -3.18 1.52 7.26
N VAL A 64 -4.35 0.89 7.34
CA VAL A 64 -5.63 1.59 7.60
C VAL A 64 -5.60 2.25 8.97
N ASP A 65 -5.20 1.54 10.02
CA ASP A 65 -5.09 2.08 11.38
C ASP A 65 -4.06 3.22 11.46
N LEU A 66 -2.91 3.07 10.80
CA LEU A 66 -1.85 4.08 10.77
C LEU A 66 -2.33 5.37 10.10
N TYR A 67 -3.01 5.25 8.94
CA TYR A 67 -3.56 6.40 8.24
C TYR A 67 -4.59 7.13 9.12
N GLN A 68 -5.48 6.41 9.78
CA GLN A 68 -6.48 6.98 10.70
C GLN A 68 -5.85 7.65 11.92
N THR A 69 -4.65 7.22 12.33
CA THR A 69 -3.91 7.82 13.44
C THR A 69 -3.26 9.13 13.04
N ILE A 70 -2.58 9.18 11.87
CA ILE A 70 -1.83 10.37 11.42
C ILE A 70 -2.76 11.41 10.78
N LYS A 71 -3.77 11.00 10.01
CA LYS A 71 -4.77 11.85 9.34
C LYS A 71 -4.20 13.04 8.60
N PRO A 72 -3.44 12.85 7.50
CA PRO A 72 -2.95 13.95 6.71
C PRO A 72 -4.09 14.88 6.24
N THR A 73 -3.85 16.18 6.26
CA THR A 73 -4.82 17.18 5.78
C THR A 73 -4.95 17.17 4.25
N LEU A 74 -3.85 16.84 3.56
CA LEU A 74 -3.78 16.75 2.11
C LEU A 74 -2.87 15.59 1.72
N ASN A 75 -3.30 14.85 0.71
CA ASN A 75 -2.53 13.77 0.11
C ASN A 75 -2.30 14.10 -1.36
N ILE A 76 -1.05 14.05 -1.78
CA ILE A 76 -0.62 14.28 -3.16
C ILE A 76 0.10 13.02 -3.63
N ILE A 77 -0.30 12.48 -4.78
CA ILE A 77 0.38 11.36 -5.43
C ILE A 77 1.03 11.89 -6.70
N ASP A 78 2.34 11.87 -6.71
CA ASP A 78 3.16 12.24 -7.86
C ASP A 78 3.29 11.03 -8.80
N GLY A 79 2.62 11.12 -9.94
CA GLY A 79 2.70 10.21 -11.07
C GLY A 79 3.32 10.87 -12.32
N ILE A 80 4.01 12.02 -12.18
CA ILE A 80 4.71 12.62 -13.33
C ILE A 80 5.65 11.56 -13.92
N THR A 81 6.53 11.03 -13.07
CA THR A 81 7.30 9.82 -13.35
C THR A 81 6.91 8.77 -12.31
N ALA A 82 6.31 7.68 -12.74
CA ALA A 82 5.79 6.60 -11.92
C ALA A 82 6.67 5.34 -12.03
N MET A 83 6.31 4.26 -11.33
CA MET A 83 7.00 2.97 -11.42
C MET A 83 6.00 1.84 -11.60
N GLU A 84 6.29 0.91 -12.52
CA GLU A 84 5.51 -0.30 -12.77
C GLU A 84 6.30 -1.59 -12.50
N GLY A 85 5.69 -2.76 -12.64
CA GLY A 85 6.35 -4.07 -12.48
C GLY A 85 6.69 -4.40 -11.03
N GLN A 86 7.94 -4.79 -10.76
CA GLN A 86 8.37 -5.35 -9.48
C GLN A 86 8.72 -4.27 -8.43
N GLY A 87 7.87 -3.25 -8.29
CA GLY A 87 8.02 -2.24 -7.24
C GLY A 87 8.04 -2.84 -5.82
N PRO A 88 8.49 -2.11 -4.82
CA PRO A 88 8.67 -0.66 -4.80
C PRO A 88 10.06 -0.14 -5.20
N MET A 89 11.04 -1.01 -5.47
CA MET A 89 12.43 -0.61 -5.71
C MET A 89 13.02 -1.15 -7.03
N SER A 90 12.46 -2.22 -7.58
CA SER A 90 13.00 -2.94 -8.75
C SER A 90 12.03 -2.93 -9.93
N GLY A 91 11.16 -1.92 -10.01
CA GLY A 91 10.26 -1.73 -11.13
C GLY A 91 10.85 -0.82 -12.21
N ASP A 92 10.14 -0.76 -13.34
CA ASP A 92 10.50 0.06 -14.47
C ASP A 92 9.84 1.45 -14.37
N VAL A 93 10.49 2.45 -14.97
CA VAL A 93 10.02 3.84 -14.97
C VAL A 93 8.93 4.02 -16.01
N VAL A 94 7.85 4.72 -15.63
CA VAL A 94 6.72 5.07 -16.52
C VAL A 94 6.43 6.57 -16.40
N ASP A 95 6.34 7.25 -17.53
CA ASP A 95 5.91 8.64 -17.61
C ASP A 95 4.38 8.73 -17.70
N ALA A 96 3.70 8.73 -16.56
CA ALA A 96 2.25 8.87 -16.51
C ALA A 96 1.79 10.34 -16.58
N LYS A 97 2.66 11.30 -16.24
CA LYS A 97 2.43 12.75 -16.34
C LYS A 97 1.17 13.25 -15.64
N ILE A 98 0.82 12.62 -14.53
CA ILE A 98 -0.35 12.94 -13.73
C ILE A 98 0.01 13.25 -12.28
N ILE A 99 -0.78 14.12 -11.66
CA ILE A 99 -0.77 14.37 -10.22
C ILE A 99 -2.18 14.13 -9.71
N ILE A 100 -2.33 13.37 -8.63
CA ILE A 100 -3.59 13.13 -7.94
C ILE A 100 -3.51 13.79 -6.57
N ALA A 101 -4.53 14.59 -6.21
CA ALA A 101 -4.59 15.23 -4.91
C ALA A 101 -5.98 15.03 -4.29
N SER A 102 -6.02 14.76 -2.98
CA SER A 102 -7.26 14.59 -2.22
C SER A 102 -7.04 14.89 -0.73
N SER A 103 -8.06 15.39 -0.06
CA SER A 103 -8.09 15.42 1.41
C SER A 103 -8.24 14.02 2.02
N ASP A 104 -8.70 13.04 1.23
CA ASP A 104 -8.81 11.62 1.62
C ASP A 104 -7.78 10.78 0.84
N GLY A 105 -6.81 10.22 1.56
CA GLY A 105 -5.76 9.40 0.96
C GLY A 105 -6.25 8.05 0.43
N PHE A 106 -7.31 7.49 1.00
CA PHE A 106 -7.91 6.27 0.46
C PHE A 106 -8.59 6.54 -0.88
N ALA A 107 -9.32 7.67 -0.99
CA ALA A 107 -9.90 8.09 -2.27
C ALA A 107 -8.81 8.34 -3.32
N ALA A 108 -7.69 8.98 -2.93
CA ALA A 108 -6.55 9.18 -3.82
C ALA A 108 -5.95 7.84 -4.30
N ASP A 109 -5.76 6.88 -3.38
CA ASP A 109 -5.18 5.56 -3.69
C ASP A 109 -6.13 4.70 -4.55
N LEU A 110 -7.45 4.76 -4.33
CA LEU A 110 -8.43 4.09 -5.16
C LEU A 110 -8.41 4.60 -6.61
N ILE A 111 -8.43 5.92 -6.79
CA ILE A 111 -8.34 6.55 -8.12
C ILE A 111 -6.99 6.24 -8.77
N MET A 112 -5.90 6.30 -8.01
CA MET A 112 -4.58 5.92 -8.53
C MET A 112 -4.56 4.48 -9.03
N ALA A 113 -5.04 3.52 -8.22
CA ALA A 113 -5.04 2.11 -8.58
C ALA A 113 -5.91 1.83 -9.81
N ASP A 114 -7.10 2.44 -9.89
CA ASP A 114 -7.98 2.36 -11.06
C ASP A 114 -7.29 2.89 -12.32
N LYS A 115 -6.71 4.09 -12.25
CA LYS A 115 -5.96 4.69 -13.38
C LYS A 115 -4.76 3.86 -13.83
N MET A 116 -4.10 3.15 -12.92
CA MET A 116 -3.01 2.22 -13.23
C MET A 116 -3.51 0.89 -13.86
N GLY A 117 -4.83 0.67 -13.97
CA GLY A 117 -5.44 -0.53 -14.52
C GLY A 117 -5.51 -1.71 -13.56
N PHE A 118 -5.52 -1.43 -12.25
CA PHE A 118 -5.75 -2.44 -11.21
C PHE A 118 -7.24 -2.52 -10.85
N ASP A 119 -7.66 -3.64 -10.28
CA ASP A 119 -8.91 -3.72 -9.55
C ASP A 119 -8.72 -2.98 -8.22
N ALA A 120 -9.11 -1.71 -8.19
CA ALA A 120 -8.77 -0.79 -7.11
C ALA A 120 -9.31 -1.24 -5.75
N GLU A 121 -10.54 -1.75 -5.70
CA GLU A 121 -11.18 -2.21 -4.45
C GLU A 121 -10.62 -3.56 -3.97
N ALA A 122 -10.06 -4.37 -4.87
CA ALA A 122 -9.38 -5.61 -4.53
C ALA A 122 -7.95 -5.41 -4.01
N MET A 123 -7.38 -4.19 -4.09
CA MET A 123 -6.08 -3.94 -3.50
C MET A 123 -6.14 -4.09 -1.98
N PRO A 124 -5.13 -4.72 -1.33
CA PRO A 124 -5.21 -5.09 0.08
C PRO A 124 -5.62 -3.96 1.03
N ILE A 125 -5.06 -2.75 0.86
CA ILE A 125 -5.40 -1.59 1.71
C ILE A 125 -6.85 -1.14 1.49
N ALA A 126 -7.30 -1.09 0.23
CA ALA A 126 -8.67 -0.74 -0.10
C ALA A 126 -9.65 -1.78 0.44
N ALA A 127 -9.39 -3.07 0.22
CA ALA A 127 -10.22 -4.16 0.71
C ALA A 127 -10.36 -4.13 2.25
N ALA A 128 -9.25 -3.93 2.99
CA ALA A 128 -9.27 -3.78 4.44
C ALA A 128 -10.10 -2.57 4.90
N GLY A 129 -9.94 -1.43 4.24
CA GLY A 129 -10.67 -0.20 4.59
C GLY A 129 -12.17 -0.31 4.30
N ILE A 130 -12.56 -0.99 3.22
CA ILE A 130 -13.98 -1.27 2.88
C ILE A 130 -14.57 -2.23 3.91
N GLU A 131 -13.87 -3.32 4.25
CA GLU A 131 -14.30 -4.28 5.28
C GLU A 131 -14.57 -3.59 6.62
N GLU A 132 -13.70 -2.67 7.02
CA GLU A 132 -13.84 -1.88 8.24
C GLU A 132 -14.86 -0.74 8.12
N LYS A 133 -15.46 -0.51 6.95
CA LYS A 133 -16.38 0.62 6.65
C LYS A 133 -15.74 2.00 6.93
N ARG A 134 -14.45 2.12 6.69
CA ARG A 134 -13.68 3.35 6.94
C ARG A 134 -13.41 4.17 5.68
N ILE A 135 -13.67 3.59 4.51
CA ILE A 135 -13.46 4.25 3.22
C ILE A 135 -14.69 4.12 2.33
N VAL A 136 -14.79 5.03 1.37
CA VAL A 136 -15.85 5.04 0.35
C VAL A 136 -15.53 4.05 -0.78
N HIS A 137 -16.54 3.66 -1.54
CA HIS A 137 -16.34 2.88 -2.75
C HIS A 137 -15.88 3.76 -3.92
N LEU A 138 -15.15 3.16 -4.88
CA LEU A 138 -14.63 3.86 -6.05
C LEU A 138 -15.72 4.64 -6.80
N LYS A 139 -16.90 4.04 -6.98
CA LYS A 139 -18.06 4.64 -7.65
C LYS A 139 -18.60 5.91 -7.00
N ASP A 140 -18.31 6.13 -5.71
CA ASP A 140 -18.80 7.27 -4.93
C ASP A 140 -17.80 8.43 -4.95
N ILE A 141 -16.63 8.25 -5.58
CA ILE A 141 -15.57 9.27 -5.65
C ILE A 141 -15.79 10.16 -6.88
N LYS A 142 -15.95 11.46 -6.65
CA LYS A 142 -16.01 12.45 -7.72
C LYS A 142 -14.60 12.91 -8.10
N VAL A 143 -14.18 12.59 -9.32
CA VAL A 143 -12.90 13.05 -9.89
C VAL A 143 -13.11 14.34 -10.67
N VAL A 144 -12.24 15.32 -10.49
CA VAL A 144 -12.23 16.60 -11.21
C VAL A 144 -10.82 16.90 -11.72
N GLY A 145 -10.71 17.72 -12.75
CA GLY A 145 -9.43 18.13 -13.35
C GLY A 145 -9.19 17.51 -14.72
N ASP A 146 -8.11 17.92 -15.37
CA ASP A 146 -7.83 17.61 -16.76
C ASP A 146 -7.51 16.13 -16.97
N GLY A 147 -6.88 15.46 -16.00
CA GLY A 147 -6.54 14.04 -16.03
C GLY A 147 -7.67 13.07 -15.63
N LYS A 148 -8.92 13.53 -15.47
CA LYS A 148 -10.04 12.71 -14.95
C LYS A 148 -10.34 11.49 -15.82
N ASP A 149 -10.20 11.60 -17.15
CA ASP A 149 -10.50 10.55 -18.14
C ASP A 149 -9.26 9.74 -18.55
N GLU A 150 -8.07 10.08 -18.03
CA GLU A 150 -6.83 9.37 -18.33
C GLU A 150 -6.84 7.97 -17.71
N GLN A 151 -6.40 6.97 -18.49
CA GLN A 151 -6.23 5.58 -18.07
C GLN A 151 -4.87 5.05 -18.54
N PHE A 152 -4.19 4.34 -17.65
CA PHE A 152 -2.89 3.73 -17.88
C PHE A 152 -2.99 2.21 -17.77
N HIS A 153 -2.02 1.51 -18.33
CA HIS A 153 -1.94 0.04 -18.27
C HIS A 153 -0.57 -0.35 -17.72
N PHE A 154 -0.43 -0.22 -16.41
CA PHE A 154 0.82 -0.56 -15.74
C PHE A 154 1.08 -2.07 -15.75
N VAL A 155 2.33 -2.45 -15.96
CA VAL A 155 2.78 -3.82 -15.75
C VAL A 155 2.61 -4.19 -14.29
N LYS A 156 1.80 -5.22 -14.03
CA LYS A 156 1.47 -5.66 -12.68
C LYS A 156 2.61 -6.48 -12.08
N PRO A 157 2.85 -6.42 -10.75
CA PRO A 157 3.82 -7.28 -10.09
C PRO A 157 3.43 -8.76 -10.23
N HIS A 158 4.39 -9.68 -10.25
CA HIS A 158 4.15 -11.12 -10.40
C HIS A 158 3.21 -11.69 -9.33
N THR A 159 3.21 -11.09 -8.14
CA THR A 159 2.35 -11.46 -7.00
C THR A 159 0.90 -10.97 -7.13
N TYR A 160 0.57 -10.16 -8.14
CA TYR A 160 -0.76 -9.56 -8.27
C TYR A 160 -1.90 -10.60 -8.28
N LYS A 161 -1.75 -11.68 -9.01
CA LYS A 161 -2.76 -12.76 -9.07
C LYS A 161 -2.98 -13.41 -7.70
N SER A 162 -1.91 -13.66 -6.93
CA SER A 162 -2.03 -14.26 -5.60
C SER A 162 -2.69 -13.34 -4.57
N MET A 163 -2.71 -12.03 -4.80
CA MET A 163 -3.44 -11.08 -3.96
C MET A 163 -4.96 -11.16 -4.15
N GLN A 164 -5.40 -11.43 -5.39
CA GLN A 164 -6.82 -11.62 -5.73
C GLN A 164 -7.34 -12.99 -5.30
N ASP A 165 -6.49 -14.02 -5.30
CA ASP A 165 -6.85 -15.41 -4.95
C ASP A 165 -6.99 -15.66 -3.43
N THR A 166 -7.04 -14.62 -2.60
CA THR A 166 -7.08 -14.73 -1.13
C THR A 166 -8.38 -15.36 -0.60
N TYR A 167 -9.30 -15.76 -1.46
CA TYR A 167 -10.54 -16.46 -1.11
C TYR A 167 -10.45 -18.00 -1.11
N LEU A 168 -9.27 -18.57 -1.19
CA LEU A 168 -9.12 -20.02 -1.01
C LEU A 168 -9.44 -20.43 0.43
N PRO A 169 -10.23 -21.49 0.65
CA PRO A 169 -10.57 -21.97 1.99
C PRO A 169 -9.32 -22.18 2.83
N LYS A 170 -9.34 -21.70 4.08
CA LYS A 170 -8.20 -21.71 5.01
C LYS A 170 -7.49 -23.07 5.17
N PHE A 171 -8.17 -24.19 4.91
CA PHE A 171 -7.58 -25.51 4.99
C PHE A 171 -6.64 -25.83 3.81
N ILE A 172 -6.91 -25.29 2.60
CA ILE A 172 -6.06 -25.49 1.42
C ILE A 172 -4.78 -24.65 1.55
N LEU A 173 -4.89 -23.43 2.09
CA LEU A 173 -3.74 -22.56 2.36
C LEU A 173 -2.78 -23.20 3.39
N LYS A 174 -3.31 -23.91 4.40
CA LYS A 174 -2.49 -24.57 5.43
C LYS A 174 -1.67 -25.75 4.90
N LEU A 175 -2.19 -26.49 3.91
CA LEU A 175 -1.45 -27.58 3.27
C LEU A 175 -0.30 -27.09 2.38
N GLY A 176 -0.49 -25.96 1.66
CA GLY A 176 0.52 -25.41 0.75
C GLY A 176 1.64 -24.65 1.48
N GLN A 177 1.33 -23.94 2.55
CA GLN A 177 2.30 -23.10 3.28
C GLN A 177 3.41 -23.89 3.98
N ASN A 178 3.16 -25.14 4.40
CA ASN A 178 4.17 -25.95 5.08
C ASN A 178 5.20 -26.60 4.14
N GLN A 179 4.92 -26.65 2.82
CA GLN A 179 5.81 -27.30 1.86
C GLN A 179 6.57 -26.35 0.92
N LEU A 180 6.10 -25.08 0.78
CA LEU A 180 6.63 -24.13 -0.20
C LEU A 180 7.35 -22.93 0.40
N THR A 181 7.35 -22.73 1.71
CA THR A 181 8.11 -21.66 2.33
C THR A 181 9.49 -22.13 2.72
N SER A 182 10.52 -21.63 2.01
CA SER A 182 11.90 -21.77 2.47
C SER A 182 12.03 -21.12 3.85
N LYS A 183 12.32 -21.93 4.87
CA LYS A 183 12.59 -21.40 6.21
C LYS A 183 13.99 -20.76 6.20
N PRO A 184 14.15 -19.51 6.69
CA PRO A 184 15.47 -18.93 6.81
C PRO A 184 16.31 -19.80 7.78
N VAL A 185 17.42 -20.29 7.30
CA VAL A 185 18.39 -21.03 8.13
C VAL A 185 19.47 -20.04 8.55
N ILE A 186 19.46 -19.67 9.81
CA ILE A 186 20.53 -18.86 10.42
C ILE A 186 21.69 -19.83 10.68
N ASN A 187 22.75 -19.73 9.91
CA ASN A 187 23.95 -20.50 10.15
C ASN A 187 24.83 -19.84 11.23
N LYS A 188 25.82 -20.58 11.76
CA LYS A 188 26.71 -20.11 12.85
C LYS A 188 27.59 -18.90 12.50
N ASN A 189 27.61 -18.48 11.24
CA ASN A 189 28.42 -17.36 10.73
C ASN A 189 27.56 -16.10 10.47
N CYS A 190 26.29 -16.09 10.85
CA CYS A 190 25.43 -14.92 10.74
C CYS A 190 25.82 -13.89 11.81
N VAL A 191 26.50 -12.84 11.40
CA VAL A 191 26.67 -11.62 12.20
C VAL A 191 25.44 -10.76 11.92
N ALA A 192 24.58 -10.60 12.94
CA ALA A 192 23.42 -9.73 12.84
C ALA A 192 23.87 -8.31 12.47
N CYS A 193 23.48 -7.86 11.29
CA CYS A 193 23.63 -6.48 10.84
C CYS A 193 22.38 -5.67 11.14
#